data_668035478767e2d657c81b959904d00d
#
_entry.id   668035478767e2d657c81b959904d00d
#
_cell.length_a   1.000
_cell.length_b   1.000
_cell.length_c   1.000
_cell.angle_alpha   90.00
_cell.angle_beta   90.00
_cell.angle_gamma   90.00
#
_symmetry.space_group_name_H-M   'P 1'
#
loop_
_entity.id
_entity.type
_entity.pdbx_description
1 polymer ?
#
loop_
_entity_poly.entity_id
_entity_poly.type
_entity_poly.pdbx_seq_one_letter_code
_entity_poly.pdbx_strand_id
1 'polypeptide(L)'
;ASKQASKQASKQASKQARVEETRMENYREMREQKLKSVDEILHQISCMDRAVNEKQLDAVIPFILKAIGKYANADRVYIFDWITGKRERITNTFEWCATGVNPQIQNLQNIPGDFVPRWTEKFLAKENIVIYDLEDIAEEMPTEYEILKPQEIHSLIAVPFFENQKLIGFIGVDNPDMEFAHLFACLLTDMGGHLQSVRENMRMRKKLEEEHASLEQSLVELQKEKNILDVLSIDYTSIYTCDLLKDRMYPVKLSENTNAILVKEQLGCECHSYSERIRYYYDYFVVKESAPDFLEKMSADYLMEYLAYHDRFAYRFRCLASPAGQKHFEVQLSLIHI
;
A
#
# COMPACT_ATOMS: atom_id res chain seq x y z
N ALA A 1 0.55 78.23 36.82
CA ALA A 1 0.36 77.54 35.53
C ALA A 1 1.33 76.36 35.35
N SER A 2 2.65 76.48 35.64
CA SER A 2 3.70 75.46 35.41
C SER A 2 3.52 74.15 36.19
N LYS A 3 3.10 74.17 37.48
CA LYS A 3 2.92 72.96 38.31
C LYS A 3 1.72 72.13 37.90
N GLN A 4 0.66 72.71 37.36
CA GLN A 4 -0.52 72.02 36.87
C GLN A 4 -0.26 71.30 35.52
N ALA A 5 0.47 71.90 34.59
CA ALA A 5 0.88 71.29 33.35
C ALA A 5 1.79 70.09 33.56
N SER A 6 2.77 70.20 34.45
CA SER A 6 3.68 69.07 34.81
C SER A 6 2.88 67.86 35.45
N LYS A 7 1.87 68.14 36.30
CA LYS A 7 1.09 67.09 36.93
C LYS A 7 0.12 66.41 35.93
N GLN A 8 -0.33 67.12 34.88
CA GLN A 8 -1.15 66.60 33.82
C GLN A 8 -0.35 65.75 32.84
N ALA A 9 0.88 66.20 32.48
CA ALA A 9 1.80 65.42 31.66
C ALA A 9 2.22 64.10 32.34
N SER A 10 2.52 64.13 33.65
CA SER A 10 2.82 62.91 34.43
C SER A 10 1.66 61.93 34.50
N LYS A 11 0.43 62.40 34.66
CA LYS A 11 -0.75 61.52 34.62
C LYS A 11 -1.01 60.91 33.25
N GLN A 12 -0.75 61.65 32.19
CA GLN A 12 -0.92 61.19 30.83
C GLN A 12 0.16 60.13 30.44
N ALA A 13 1.40 60.37 30.84
CA ALA A 13 2.48 59.39 30.69
C ALA A 13 2.24 58.07 31.46
N SER A 14 1.72 58.17 32.71
CA SER A 14 1.36 56.98 33.49
C SER A 14 0.16 56.21 32.89
N LYS A 15 -0.79 56.90 32.28
CA LYS A 15 -1.91 56.27 31.59
C LYS A 15 -1.46 55.57 30.32
N GLN A 16 -0.55 56.17 29.58
CA GLN A 16 0.06 55.61 28.34
C GLN A 16 0.92 54.41 28.65
N ALA A 17 1.74 54.43 29.68
CA ALA A 17 2.55 53.30 30.16
C ALA A 17 1.68 52.10 30.55
N ARG A 18 0.56 52.32 31.26
CA ARG A 18 -0.38 51.25 31.62
C ARG A 18 -1.06 50.62 30.38
N VAL A 19 -1.43 51.41 29.38
CA VAL A 19 -2.00 50.91 28.13
C VAL A 19 -1.00 50.06 27.37
N GLU A 20 0.25 50.50 27.32
CA GLU A 20 1.33 49.72 26.67
C GLU A 20 1.64 48.42 27.41
N GLU A 21 1.68 48.44 28.76
CA GLU A 21 1.86 47.27 29.60
C GLU A 21 0.76 46.23 29.38
N THR A 22 -0.50 46.64 29.38
CA THR A 22 -1.64 45.78 29.10
C THR A 22 -1.60 45.22 27.67
N ARG A 23 -1.17 46.02 26.70
CA ARG A 23 -0.97 45.57 25.33
C ARG A 23 0.11 44.49 25.19
N MET A 24 1.23 44.68 25.89
CA MET A 24 2.32 43.70 25.92
C MET A 24 1.93 42.41 26.64
N GLU A 25 1.12 42.49 27.70
CA GLU A 25 0.61 41.35 28.42
C GLU A 25 -0.36 40.52 27.55
N ASN A 26 -1.32 41.16 26.91
CA ASN A 26 -2.21 40.55 25.96
C ASN A 26 -1.45 39.88 24.78
N TYR A 27 -0.40 40.53 24.27
CA TYR A 27 0.44 39.97 23.20
C TYR A 27 1.19 38.70 23.67
N ARG A 28 1.71 38.69 24.92
CA ARG A 28 2.36 37.51 25.49
C ARG A 28 1.37 36.34 25.65
N GLU A 29 0.20 36.61 26.21
CA GLU A 29 -0.85 35.60 26.39
C GLU A 29 -1.29 34.99 25.05
N MET A 30 -1.52 35.83 24.04
CA MET A 30 -1.86 35.38 22.69
C MET A 30 -0.76 34.52 22.08
N ARG A 31 0.51 34.91 22.24
CA ARG A 31 1.66 34.15 21.76
C ARG A 31 1.79 32.79 22.44
N GLU A 32 1.60 32.74 23.76
CA GLU A 32 1.63 31.49 24.52
C GLU A 32 0.47 30.56 24.10
N GLN A 33 -0.70 31.09 23.85
CA GLN A 33 -1.86 30.33 23.38
C GLN A 33 -1.61 29.76 21.97
N LYS A 34 -1.05 30.55 21.06
CA LYS A 34 -0.65 30.06 19.71
C LYS A 34 0.42 28.96 19.79
N LEU A 35 1.42 29.09 20.66
CA LEU A 35 2.44 28.05 20.85
C LEU A 35 1.82 26.74 21.38
N LYS A 36 0.94 26.80 22.36
CA LYS A 36 0.22 25.61 22.87
C LYS A 36 -0.59 24.92 21.77
N SER A 37 -1.23 25.70 20.90
CA SER A 37 -2.01 25.14 19.78
C SER A 37 -1.13 24.44 18.74
N VAL A 38 0.09 24.97 18.48
CA VAL A 38 1.07 24.30 17.59
C VAL A 38 1.53 22.98 18.20
N ASP A 39 1.87 22.98 19.51
CA ASP A 39 2.25 21.75 20.20
C ASP A 39 1.14 20.69 20.16
N GLU A 40 -0.11 21.11 20.31
CA GLU A 40 -1.29 20.24 20.19
C GLU A 40 -1.37 19.64 18.77
N ILE A 41 -1.25 20.45 17.72
CA ILE A 41 -1.27 19.99 16.32
C ILE A 41 -0.17 18.96 16.09
N LEU A 42 1.08 19.25 16.50
CA LEU A 42 2.20 18.33 16.33
C LEU A 42 1.99 17.01 17.09
N HIS A 43 1.42 17.09 18.30
CA HIS A 43 1.08 15.90 19.07
C HIS A 43 0.05 15.03 18.34
N GLN A 44 -1.01 15.63 17.80
CA GLN A 44 -2.05 14.90 17.07
C GLN A 44 -1.53 14.30 15.75
N ILE A 45 -0.66 15.01 15.03
CA ILE A 45 0.03 14.47 13.85
C ILE A 45 0.83 13.21 14.24
N SER A 46 1.57 13.25 15.34
CA SER A 46 2.30 12.07 15.83
C SER A 46 1.37 10.92 16.24
N CYS A 47 0.15 11.21 16.68
CA CYS A 47 -0.87 10.18 16.94
C CYS A 47 -1.41 9.57 15.64
N MET A 48 -1.56 10.37 14.60
CA MET A 48 -1.97 9.93 13.28
C MET A 48 -0.94 8.96 12.66
N ASP A 49 0.35 9.24 12.77
CA ASP A 49 1.44 8.38 12.31
C ASP A 49 1.44 6.99 12.97
N ARG A 50 0.97 6.92 14.21
CA ARG A 50 0.89 5.68 14.98
C ARG A 50 -0.38 4.87 14.69
N ALA A 51 -1.34 5.42 13.96
CA ALA A 51 -2.54 4.70 13.59
C ALA A 51 -2.20 3.52 12.65
N VAL A 52 -2.65 2.33 12.99
CA VAL A 52 -2.38 1.11 12.22
C VAL A 52 -3.54 0.70 11.32
N ASN A 53 -4.72 1.30 11.50
CA ASN A 53 -5.91 1.05 10.70
C ASN A 53 -6.79 2.31 10.59
N GLU A 54 -7.71 2.30 9.62
CA GLU A 54 -8.61 3.41 9.34
C GLU A 54 -9.42 3.84 10.58
N LYS A 55 -9.91 2.91 11.38
CA LYS A 55 -10.69 3.23 12.59
C LYS A 55 -9.89 4.04 13.61
N GLN A 56 -8.61 3.76 13.77
CA GLN A 56 -7.73 4.53 14.66
C GLN A 56 -7.41 5.90 14.05
N LEU A 57 -7.20 5.97 12.75
CA LEU A 57 -6.99 7.22 12.03
C LEU A 57 -8.22 8.14 12.16
N ASP A 58 -9.41 7.62 11.89
CA ASP A 58 -10.68 8.36 12.00
C ASP A 58 -10.94 8.88 13.41
N ALA A 59 -10.49 8.15 14.43
CA ALA A 59 -10.60 8.58 15.81
C ALA A 59 -9.68 9.78 16.17
N VAL A 60 -8.57 9.95 15.46
CA VAL A 60 -7.58 11.04 15.70
C VAL A 60 -7.95 12.30 14.92
N ILE A 61 -8.48 12.19 13.70
CA ILE A 61 -8.80 13.33 12.83
C ILE A 61 -9.60 14.44 13.51
N PRO A 62 -10.68 14.17 14.26
CA PRO A 62 -11.45 15.23 14.93
C PRO A 62 -10.62 16.09 15.91
N PHE A 63 -9.63 15.48 16.56
CA PHE A 63 -8.75 16.22 17.48
C PHE A 63 -7.79 17.14 16.73
N ILE A 64 -7.32 16.72 15.56
CA ILE A 64 -6.48 17.54 14.69
C ILE A 64 -7.28 18.73 14.15
N LEU A 65 -8.48 18.49 13.62
CA LEU A 65 -9.36 19.56 13.12
C LEU A 65 -9.67 20.58 14.23
N LYS A 66 -9.93 20.10 15.44
CA LYS A 66 -10.13 20.96 16.61
C LYS A 66 -8.89 21.80 16.94
N ALA A 67 -7.71 21.22 16.89
CA ALA A 67 -6.45 21.93 17.17
C ALA A 67 -6.19 23.02 16.10
N ILE A 68 -6.40 22.70 14.82
CA ILE A 68 -6.30 23.65 13.70
C ILE A 68 -7.33 24.77 13.86
N GLY A 69 -8.58 24.44 14.14
CA GLY A 69 -9.66 25.43 14.30
C GLY A 69 -9.38 26.42 15.42
N LYS A 70 -8.90 25.95 16.57
CA LYS A 70 -8.47 26.81 17.67
C LYS A 70 -7.28 27.70 17.31
N TYR A 71 -6.29 27.13 16.59
CA TYR A 71 -5.10 27.87 16.15
C TYR A 71 -5.45 28.97 15.15
N ALA A 72 -6.37 28.67 14.20
CA ALA A 72 -6.85 29.60 13.19
C ALA A 72 -7.92 30.57 13.71
N ASN A 73 -8.43 30.39 14.93
CA ASN A 73 -9.60 31.09 15.47
C ASN A 73 -10.81 31.00 14.52
N ALA A 74 -11.01 29.81 13.95
CA ALA A 74 -11.97 29.54 12.90
C ALA A 74 -13.32 29.06 13.44
N ASP A 75 -14.36 29.21 12.65
CA ASP A 75 -15.69 28.69 12.93
C ASP A 75 -15.80 27.19 12.65
N ARG A 76 -15.26 26.73 11.51
CA ARG A 76 -15.26 25.33 11.09
C ARG A 76 -13.94 24.93 10.47
N VAL A 77 -13.58 23.66 10.65
CA VAL A 77 -12.50 22.98 9.91
C VAL A 77 -13.04 21.65 9.45
N TYR A 78 -12.85 21.31 8.20
CA TYR A 78 -13.47 20.14 7.61
C TYR A 78 -12.58 19.44 6.58
N ILE A 79 -12.88 18.16 6.34
CA ILE A 79 -12.28 17.35 5.27
C ILE A 79 -13.40 16.86 4.36
N PHE A 80 -13.22 17.09 3.07
CA PHE A 80 -14.03 16.50 2.02
C PHE A 80 -13.24 15.43 1.27
N ASP A 81 -13.82 14.25 1.13
CA ASP A 81 -13.32 13.23 0.24
C ASP A 81 -13.92 13.41 -1.17
N TRP A 82 -13.07 13.30 -2.18
CA TRP A 82 -13.43 13.37 -3.59
C TRP A 82 -13.55 11.97 -4.16
N ILE A 83 -14.78 11.53 -4.39
CA ILE A 83 -15.09 10.19 -4.88
C ILE A 83 -15.16 10.24 -6.41
N THR A 84 -14.17 9.62 -7.07
CA THR A 84 -14.14 9.51 -8.52
C THR A 84 -14.85 8.24 -8.98
N GLY A 85 -15.70 8.37 -10.02
CA GLY A 85 -16.46 7.26 -10.59
C GLY A 85 -17.10 7.67 -11.91
N LYS A 86 -18.22 7.05 -12.29
CA LYS A 86 -19.01 7.47 -13.46
C LYS A 86 -19.53 8.90 -13.33
N ARG A 87 -19.72 9.39 -12.12
CA ARG A 87 -19.98 10.79 -11.75
C ARG A 87 -19.15 11.10 -10.52
N GLU A 88 -18.41 12.19 -10.58
CA GLU A 88 -17.63 12.68 -9.43
C GLU A 88 -18.57 13.18 -8.33
N ARG A 89 -18.23 12.87 -7.10
CA ARG A 89 -18.98 13.29 -5.92
C ARG A 89 -18.02 13.72 -4.83
N ILE A 90 -18.45 14.69 -4.04
CA ILE A 90 -17.74 15.17 -2.86
C ILE A 90 -18.59 14.94 -1.62
N THR A 91 -17.94 14.55 -0.54
CA THR A 91 -18.62 14.25 0.73
C THR A 91 -17.81 14.82 1.88
N ASN A 92 -18.45 15.59 2.74
CA ASN A 92 -17.84 16.05 3.99
C ASN A 92 -17.72 14.83 4.94
N THR A 93 -16.50 14.36 5.15
CA THR A 93 -16.22 13.16 5.95
C THR A 93 -15.89 13.48 7.40
N PHE A 94 -15.28 14.63 7.64
CA PHE A 94 -14.95 15.10 8.99
C PHE A 94 -15.19 16.60 9.10
N GLU A 95 -15.76 17.02 10.22
CA GLU A 95 -16.00 18.42 10.53
C GLU A 95 -15.79 18.67 12.02
N TRP A 96 -15.12 19.75 12.33
CA TRP A 96 -15.10 20.36 13.65
C TRP A 96 -15.73 21.76 13.59
N CYS A 97 -16.55 22.08 14.55
CA CYS A 97 -17.19 23.40 14.69
C CYS A 97 -16.81 24.04 16.02
N ALA A 98 -16.61 25.35 16.00
CA ALA A 98 -16.50 26.16 17.22
C ALA A 98 -17.82 26.17 18.03
N THR A 99 -17.74 26.54 19.29
CA THR A 99 -18.92 26.60 20.14
C THR A 99 -19.94 27.62 19.60
N GLY A 100 -21.14 27.18 19.35
CA GLY A 100 -22.25 28.02 18.81
C GLY A 100 -22.35 28.03 17.28
N VAL A 101 -21.43 27.36 16.57
CA VAL A 101 -21.48 27.21 15.11
C VAL A 101 -22.24 25.94 14.72
N ASN A 102 -23.17 26.08 13.76
CA ASN A 102 -24.00 24.98 13.31
C ASN A 102 -23.19 24.04 12.37
N PRO A 103 -23.16 22.71 12.64
CA PRO A 103 -22.52 21.74 11.74
C PRO A 103 -23.22 21.67 10.39
N GLN A 104 -22.42 21.49 9.32
CA GLN A 104 -22.91 21.31 7.96
C GLN A 104 -22.65 19.90 7.41
N ILE A 105 -21.95 19.06 8.14
CA ILE A 105 -21.54 17.71 7.69
C ILE A 105 -22.72 16.88 7.15
N GLN A 106 -23.90 16.96 7.75
CA GLN A 106 -25.09 16.21 7.31
C GLN A 106 -25.69 16.75 6.01
N ASN A 107 -25.54 18.05 5.76
CA ASN A 107 -26.07 18.73 4.57
C ASN A 107 -25.14 18.58 3.36
N LEU A 108 -23.87 18.29 3.60
CA LEU A 108 -22.81 18.28 2.58
C LEU A 108 -22.35 16.83 2.27
N GLN A 109 -23.34 15.95 2.07
CA GLN A 109 -23.08 14.54 1.74
C GLN A 109 -23.38 14.27 0.27
N ASN A 110 -22.46 13.59 -0.40
CA ASN A 110 -22.69 13.03 -1.73
C ASN A 110 -23.07 14.08 -2.80
N ILE A 111 -22.46 15.26 -2.70
CA ILE A 111 -22.69 16.41 -3.58
C ILE A 111 -22.05 16.13 -4.95
N PRO A 112 -22.69 16.51 -6.08
CA PRO A 112 -22.06 16.42 -7.39
C PRO A 112 -20.73 17.23 -7.45
N GLY A 113 -19.70 16.69 -8.10
CA GLY A 113 -18.40 17.36 -8.21
C GLY A 113 -18.44 18.67 -8.99
N ASP A 114 -19.44 18.84 -9.86
CA ASP A 114 -19.70 20.06 -10.64
C ASP A 114 -20.54 21.13 -9.89
N PHE A 115 -20.82 20.90 -8.61
CA PHE A 115 -21.56 21.86 -7.76
C PHE A 115 -20.81 23.18 -7.57
N VAL A 116 -19.47 23.14 -7.55
CA VAL A 116 -18.57 24.32 -7.51
C VAL A 116 -17.49 24.21 -8.62
N PRO A 117 -17.85 24.47 -9.88
CA PRO A 117 -16.98 24.20 -11.04
C PRO A 117 -15.61 24.88 -10.94
N ARG A 118 -15.56 26.13 -10.45
CA ARG A 118 -14.31 26.89 -10.28
C ARG A 118 -13.37 26.20 -9.27
N TRP A 119 -13.91 25.63 -8.19
CA TRP A 119 -13.09 24.91 -7.22
C TRP A 119 -12.48 23.67 -7.83
N THR A 120 -13.27 22.91 -8.61
CA THR A 120 -12.79 21.76 -9.35
C THR A 120 -11.64 22.14 -10.28
N GLU A 121 -11.81 23.20 -11.06
CA GLU A 121 -10.78 23.69 -11.98
C GLU A 121 -9.49 24.08 -11.23
N LYS A 122 -9.61 24.89 -10.18
CA LYS A 122 -8.46 25.32 -9.37
C LYS A 122 -7.77 24.16 -8.67
N PHE A 123 -8.53 23.25 -8.07
CA PHE A 123 -7.96 22.08 -7.43
C PHE A 123 -7.21 21.18 -8.43
N LEU A 124 -7.75 20.95 -9.63
CA LEU A 124 -7.05 20.20 -10.67
C LEU A 124 -5.79 20.92 -11.15
N ALA A 125 -5.76 22.25 -11.13
CA ALA A 125 -4.57 23.06 -11.36
C ALA A 125 -3.61 23.09 -10.15
N LYS A 126 -3.93 22.41 -9.05
CA LYS A 126 -3.20 22.42 -7.76
C LYS A 126 -3.17 23.78 -7.08
N GLU A 127 -4.18 24.57 -7.33
CA GLU A 127 -4.34 25.87 -6.69
C GLU A 127 -5.29 25.77 -5.50
N ASN A 128 -5.01 26.59 -4.46
CA ASN A 128 -5.87 26.73 -3.31
C ASN A 128 -7.03 27.68 -3.60
N ILE A 129 -8.15 27.50 -2.91
CA ILE A 129 -9.22 28.48 -2.85
C ILE A 129 -8.98 29.34 -1.60
N VAL A 130 -8.88 30.64 -1.79
CA VAL A 130 -8.79 31.63 -0.70
C VAL A 130 -9.78 32.73 -1.00
N ILE A 131 -10.76 32.90 -0.12
CA ILE A 131 -11.77 33.96 -0.15
C ILE A 131 -11.56 34.81 1.10
N TYR A 132 -11.07 36.03 0.92
CA TYR A 132 -10.80 36.96 2.01
C TYR A 132 -12.07 37.59 2.56
N ASP A 133 -12.97 37.97 1.66
CA ASP A 133 -14.32 38.46 1.98
C ASP A 133 -15.30 37.88 0.95
N LEU A 134 -16.34 37.23 1.41
CA LEU A 134 -17.35 36.63 0.54
C LEU A 134 -18.13 37.68 -0.25
N GLU A 135 -18.31 38.88 0.29
CA GLU A 135 -19.02 39.97 -0.40
C GLU A 135 -18.26 40.44 -1.65
N ASP A 136 -16.92 40.36 -1.64
CA ASP A 136 -16.09 40.76 -2.79
C ASP A 136 -16.31 39.90 -4.04
N ILE A 137 -16.79 38.65 -3.84
CA ILE A 137 -17.02 37.71 -4.95
C ILE A 137 -18.48 37.59 -5.39
N ALA A 138 -19.39 38.31 -4.72
CA ALA A 138 -20.84 38.19 -4.93
C ALA A 138 -21.27 38.46 -6.39
N GLU A 139 -20.67 39.45 -7.03
CA GLU A 139 -20.98 39.79 -8.42
C GLU A 139 -20.29 38.91 -9.44
N GLU A 140 -19.02 38.54 -9.18
CA GLU A 140 -18.20 37.75 -10.12
C GLU A 140 -18.51 36.26 -10.06
N MET A 141 -18.92 35.76 -8.87
CA MET A 141 -19.12 34.33 -8.58
C MET A 141 -20.43 34.09 -7.81
N PRO A 142 -21.58 34.44 -8.41
CA PRO A 142 -22.87 34.40 -7.71
C PRO A 142 -23.25 32.99 -7.22
N THR A 143 -22.91 31.95 -7.95
CA THR A 143 -23.17 30.55 -7.57
C THR A 143 -22.45 30.17 -6.27
N GLU A 144 -21.18 30.56 -6.13
CA GLU A 144 -20.42 30.29 -4.89
C GLU A 144 -20.97 31.11 -3.73
N TYR A 145 -21.27 32.36 -3.99
CA TYR A 145 -21.88 33.26 -2.98
C TYR A 145 -23.18 32.68 -2.44
N GLU A 146 -24.11 32.24 -3.31
CA GLU A 146 -25.38 31.63 -2.95
C GLU A 146 -25.23 30.33 -2.13
N ILE A 147 -24.16 29.58 -2.35
CA ILE A 147 -23.87 28.35 -1.63
C ILE A 147 -23.26 28.63 -0.25
N LEU A 148 -22.34 29.60 -0.17
CA LEU A 148 -21.55 29.86 1.03
C LEU A 148 -22.27 30.77 2.03
N LYS A 149 -23.01 31.78 1.54
CA LYS A 149 -23.68 32.77 2.38
C LYS A 149 -24.66 32.18 3.41
N PRO A 150 -25.54 31.20 3.05
CA PRO A 150 -26.45 30.58 4.00
C PRO A 150 -25.75 29.79 5.11
N GLN A 151 -24.50 29.46 4.94
CA GLN A 151 -23.68 28.74 5.91
C GLN A 151 -22.94 29.67 6.88
N GLU A 152 -23.20 30.97 6.82
CA GLU A 152 -22.58 32.03 7.65
C GLU A 152 -21.06 32.13 7.39
N ILE A 153 -20.63 31.78 6.16
CA ILE A 153 -19.23 31.89 5.73
C ILE A 153 -19.00 33.32 5.24
N HIS A 154 -17.98 33.98 5.79
CA HIS A 154 -17.53 35.32 5.41
C HIS A 154 -16.17 35.26 4.68
N SER A 155 -15.34 34.34 5.11
CA SER A 155 -14.04 34.06 4.51
C SER A 155 -13.75 32.57 4.57
N LEU A 156 -12.91 32.05 3.69
CA LEU A 156 -12.51 30.65 3.74
C LEU A 156 -11.17 30.39 3.06
N ILE A 157 -10.54 29.28 3.46
CA ILE A 157 -9.40 28.72 2.80
C ILE A 157 -9.68 27.24 2.57
N ALA A 158 -9.57 26.75 1.32
CA ALA A 158 -9.68 25.34 0.99
C ALA A 158 -8.48 24.89 0.15
N VAL A 159 -7.89 23.77 0.54
CA VAL A 159 -6.63 23.26 -0.01
C VAL A 159 -6.83 21.82 -0.47
N PRO A 160 -6.55 21.51 -1.75
CA PRO A 160 -6.70 20.17 -2.30
C PRO A 160 -5.57 19.24 -1.82
N PHE A 161 -5.87 17.95 -1.72
CA PHE A 161 -4.83 16.91 -1.56
C PHE A 161 -5.02 15.80 -2.58
N PHE A 162 -3.89 15.15 -2.92
CA PHE A 162 -3.78 14.28 -4.10
C PHE A 162 -3.15 12.95 -3.75
N GLU A 163 -3.59 11.90 -4.44
CA GLU A 163 -2.95 10.58 -4.46
C GLU A 163 -2.54 10.27 -5.91
N ASN A 164 -1.26 10.02 -6.17
CA ASN A 164 -0.76 9.72 -7.52
C ASN A 164 -1.25 10.70 -8.60
N GLN A 165 -1.16 11.99 -8.30
CA GLN A 165 -1.63 13.11 -9.16
C GLN A 165 -3.15 13.21 -9.33
N LYS A 166 -3.92 12.37 -8.68
CA LYS A 166 -5.37 12.40 -8.71
C LYS A 166 -5.91 13.14 -7.50
N LEU A 167 -6.83 14.06 -7.73
CA LEU A 167 -7.55 14.75 -6.65
C LEU A 167 -8.39 13.74 -5.86
N ILE A 168 -8.14 13.64 -4.56
CA ILE A 168 -8.85 12.72 -3.66
C ILE A 168 -9.62 13.42 -2.56
N GLY A 169 -9.46 14.73 -2.41
CA GLY A 169 -10.17 15.51 -1.43
C GLY A 169 -9.62 16.91 -1.25
N PHE A 170 -10.18 17.62 -0.29
CA PHE A 170 -9.67 18.90 0.16
C PHE A 170 -9.95 19.11 1.65
N ILE A 171 -9.12 19.93 2.29
CA ILE A 171 -9.30 20.41 3.66
C ILE A 171 -9.65 21.88 3.60
N GLY A 172 -10.67 22.28 4.33
CA GLY A 172 -11.11 23.67 4.39
C GLY A 172 -11.22 24.19 5.81
N VAL A 173 -11.15 25.50 5.90
CA VAL A 173 -11.37 26.27 7.13
C VAL A 173 -12.24 27.49 6.83
N ASP A 174 -13.32 27.66 7.59
CA ASP A 174 -14.24 28.79 7.45
C ASP A 174 -13.98 29.82 8.54
N ASN A 175 -14.04 31.09 8.13
CA ASN A 175 -13.88 32.28 8.97
C ASN A 175 -12.60 32.27 9.82
N PRO A 176 -11.42 31.87 9.27
CA PRO A 176 -10.17 31.94 10.01
C PRO A 176 -9.70 33.40 10.18
N ASP A 177 -8.71 33.59 11.04
CA ASP A 177 -7.97 34.86 11.13
C ASP A 177 -7.18 35.11 9.83
N MET A 178 -7.76 35.86 8.89
CA MET A 178 -7.23 36.05 7.53
C MET A 178 -5.90 36.82 7.47
N GLU A 179 -5.45 37.41 8.58
CA GLU A 179 -4.10 38.00 8.66
C GLU A 179 -3.01 36.96 8.40
N PHE A 180 -3.32 35.69 8.72
CA PHE A 180 -2.39 34.55 8.57
C PHE A 180 -2.83 33.57 7.48
N ALA A 181 -3.64 34.00 6.51
CA ALA A 181 -4.23 33.13 5.47
C ALA A 181 -3.17 32.24 4.76
N HIS A 182 -2.02 32.80 4.39
CA HIS A 182 -0.95 32.03 3.75
C HIS A 182 -0.40 30.93 4.65
N LEU A 183 -0.21 31.21 5.94
CA LEU A 183 0.27 30.22 6.91
C LEU A 183 -0.73 29.08 7.09
N PHE A 184 -2.02 29.40 7.16
CA PHE A 184 -3.08 28.39 7.24
C PHE A 184 -3.16 27.55 5.97
N ALA A 185 -3.04 28.15 4.80
CA ALA A 185 -2.99 27.39 3.55
C ALA A 185 -1.82 26.40 3.53
N CYS A 186 -0.62 26.80 3.96
CA CYS A 186 0.53 25.91 4.10
C CYS A 186 0.25 24.78 5.11
N LEU A 187 -0.27 25.10 6.29
CA LEU A 187 -0.60 24.11 7.32
C LEU A 187 -1.62 23.07 6.82
N LEU A 188 -2.66 23.50 6.12
CA LEU A 188 -3.66 22.61 5.55
C LEU A 188 -3.08 21.75 4.43
N THR A 189 -2.17 22.30 3.61
CA THR A 189 -1.46 21.55 2.56
C THR A 189 -0.61 20.42 3.17
N ASP A 190 0.17 20.74 4.19
CA ASP A 190 1.01 19.77 4.90
C ASP A 190 0.15 18.69 5.56
N MET A 191 -0.94 19.09 6.18
CA MET A 191 -1.90 18.17 6.81
C MET A 191 -2.55 17.23 5.80
N GLY A 192 -2.98 17.75 4.64
CA GLY A 192 -3.57 16.93 3.57
C GLY A 192 -2.58 15.92 3.01
N GLY A 193 -1.34 16.35 2.76
CA GLY A 193 -0.26 15.48 2.30
C GLY A 193 0.08 14.39 3.32
N HIS A 194 0.08 14.74 4.60
CA HIS A 194 0.36 13.81 5.68
C HIS A 194 -0.76 12.76 5.85
N LEU A 195 -2.01 13.20 5.88
CA LEU A 195 -3.18 12.33 5.93
C LEU A 195 -3.20 11.31 4.78
N GLN A 196 -2.90 11.78 3.57
CA GLN A 196 -2.82 10.94 2.39
C GLN A 196 -1.69 9.91 2.52
N SER A 197 -0.51 10.32 2.96
CA SER A 197 0.63 9.42 3.16
C SER A 197 0.33 8.31 4.18
N VAL A 198 -0.35 8.63 5.28
CA VAL A 198 -0.76 7.65 6.28
C VAL A 198 -1.79 6.67 5.70
N ARG A 199 -2.80 7.15 4.96
CA ARG A 199 -3.79 6.30 4.28
C ARG A 199 -3.13 5.36 3.25
N GLU A 200 -2.20 5.86 2.46
CA GLU A 200 -1.46 5.08 1.48
C GLU A 200 -0.62 3.98 2.15
N ASN A 201 0.11 4.32 3.20
CA ASN A 201 0.88 3.35 3.98
C ASN A 201 0.01 2.23 4.57
N MET A 202 -1.18 2.56 5.07
CA MET A 202 -2.14 1.56 5.56
C MET A 202 -2.61 0.61 4.46
N ARG A 203 -2.95 1.15 3.28
CA ARG A 203 -3.36 0.34 2.12
C ARG A 203 -2.23 -0.58 1.65
N MET A 204 -1.02 -0.06 1.60
CA MET A 204 0.17 -0.85 1.22
C MET A 204 0.43 -1.98 2.22
N ARG A 205 0.35 -1.71 3.52
CA ARG A 205 0.48 -2.76 4.55
C ARG A 205 -0.59 -3.84 4.42
N LYS A 206 -1.84 -3.45 4.26
CA LYS A 206 -2.94 -4.41 4.07
C LYS A 206 -2.72 -5.28 2.84
N LYS A 207 -2.33 -4.69 1.71
CA LYS A 207 -2.03 -5.43 0.48
C LYS A 207 -0.87 -6.42 0.69
N LEU A 208 0.18 -5.99 1.37
CA LEU A 208 1.33 -6.84 1.67
C LEU A 208 0.95 -8.03 2.59
N GLU A 209 0.10 -7.81 3.58
CA GLU A 209 -0.43 -8.86 4.46
C GLU A 209 -1.27 -9.89 3.67
N GLU A 210 -2.12 -9.43 2.76
CA GLU A 210 -2.93 -10.29 1.87
C GLU A 210 -2.04 -11.12 0.93
N GLU A 211 -1.02 -10.52 0.31
CA GLU A 211 -0.05 -11.21 -0.55
C GLU A 211 0.77 -12.24 0.25
N HIS A 212 1.22 -11.88 1.46
CA HIS A 212 1.96 -12.78 2.34
C HIS A 212 1.11 -14.00 2.75
N ALA A 213 -0.14 -13.79 3.15
CA ALA A 213 -1.05 -14.88 3.50
C ALA A 213 -1.31 -15.83 2.31
N SER A 214 -1.47 -15.28 1.10
CA SER A 214 -1.62 -16.07 -0.13
C SER A 214 -0.37 -16.91 -0.43
N LEU A 215 0.81 -16.32 -0.27
CA LEU A 215 2.08 -17.00 -0.48
C LEU A 215 2.29 -18.13 0.54
N GLU A 216 2.00 -17.90 1.82
CA GLU A 216 2.06 -18.93 2.86
C GLU A 216 1.13 -20.12 2.55
N GLN A 217 -0.08 -19.84 2.10
CA GLN A 217 -1.03 -20.89 1.70
C GLN A 217 -0.48 -21.73 0.54
N SER A 218 0.09 -21.07 -0.48
CA SER A 218 0.71 -21.76 -1.63
C SER A 218 1.91 -22.62 -1.23
N LEU A 219 2.74 -22.15 -0.30
CA LEU A 219 3.87 -22.90 0.24
C LEU A 219 3.41 -24.16 1.00
N VAL A 220 2.34 -24.06 1.80
CA VAL A 220 1.77 -25.21 2.50
C VAL A 220 1.24 -26.26 1.52
N GLU A 221 0.60 -25.82 0.43
CA GLU A 221 0.08 -26.70 -0.60
C GLU A 221 1.20 -27.43 -1.35
N LEU A 222 2.23 -26.69 -1.80
CA LEU A 222 3.42 -27.27 -2.42
C LEU A 222 4.15 -28.26 -1.49
N GLN A 223 4.22 -27.95 -0.20
CA GLN A 223 4.82 -28.87 0.78
C GLN A 223 4.01 -30.17 0.94
N LYS A 224 2.69 -30.09 0.88
CA LYS A 224 1.82 -31.29 0.89
C LYS A 224 2.05 -32.14 -0.36
N GLU A 225 2.07 -31.52 -1.55
CA GLU A 225 2.34 -32.21 -2.81
C GLU A 225 3.70 -32.90 -2.78
N LYS A 226 4.73 -32.21 -2.30
CA LYS A 226 6.07 -32.77 -2.13
C LYS A 226 6.05 -33.97 -1.20
N ASN A 227 5.41 -33.87 -0.04
CA ASN A 227 5.30 -34.97 0.93
C ASN A 227 4.59 -36.19 0.31
N ILE A 228 3.54 -35.98 -0.50
CA ILE A 228 2.85 -37.06 -1.22
C ILE A 228 3.81 -37.74 -2.21
N LEU A 229 4.57 -36.94 -3.00
CA LEU A 229 5.57 -37.48 -3.92
C LEU A 229 6.65 -38.26 -3.18
N ASP A 230 7.12 -37.78 -2.03
CA ASP A 230 8.12 -38.47 -1.23
C ASP A 230 7.60 -39.81 -0.72
N VAL A 231 6.35 -39.89 -0.25
CA VAL A 231 5.72 -41.13 0.18
C VAL A 231 5.51 -42.12 -0.98
N LEU A 232 4.94 -41.64 -2.10
CA LEU A 232 4.70 -42.48 -3.28
C LEU A 232 5.99 -42.99 -3.90
N SER A 233 7.10 -42.32 -3.66
CA SER A 233 8.40 -42.66 -4.21
C SER A 233 9.30 -43.49 -3.28
N ILE A 234 8.78 -43.99 -2.15
CA ILE A 234 9.55 -44.81 -1.20
C ILE A 234 10.15 -46.03 -1.90
N ASP A 235 9.39 -46.66 -2.80
CA ASP A 235 9.82 -47.88 -3.51
C ASP A 235 10.79 -47.63 -4.68
N TYR A 236 11.02 -46.33 -5.02
CA TYR A 236 11.88 -45.95 -6.15
C TYR A 236 13.24 -45.39 -5.68
N THR A 237 14.30 -45.92 -6.25
CA THR A 237 15.66 -45.41 -5.99
C THR A 237 15.91 -44.04 -6.64
N SER A 238 15.30 -43.74 -7.77
CA SER A 238 15.40 -42.47 -8.45
C SER A 238 14.18 -42.21 -9.32
N ILE A 239 13.73 -40.97 -9.40
CA ILE A 239 12.63 -40.53 -10.25
C ILE A 239 13.09 -39.38 -11.11
N TYR A 240 12.72 -39.43 -12.38
CA TYR A 240 13.06 -38.44 -13.38
C TYR A 240 11.81 -38.04 -14.17
N THR A 241 11.74 -36.78 -14.61
CA THR A 241 10.86 -36.35 -15.67
C THR A 241 11.64 -36.23 -16.97
N CYS A 242 11.04 -36.74 -18.09
CA CYS A 242 11.72 -36.78 -19.39
C CYS A 242 10.81 -36.08 -20.41
N ASP A 243 11.39 -35.11 -21.14
CA ASP A 243 10.79 -34.55 -22.38
C ASP A 243 11.48 -35.29 -23.55
N LEU A 244 10.84 -36.37 -24.03
CA LEU A 244 11.34 -37.21 -25.07
C LEU A 244 11.43 -36.50 -26.43
N LEU A 245 10.57 -35.53 -26.69
CA LEU A 245 10.58 -34.73 -27.92
C LEU A 245 11.77 -33.78 -27.98
N LYS A 246 12.19 -33.26 -26.84
CA LYS A 246 13.32 -32.34 -26.72
C LYS A 246 14.64 -33.05 -26.31
N ASP A 247 14.58 -34.36 -26.16
CA ASP A 247 15.70 -35.18 -25.64
C ASP A 247 16.26 -34.66 -24.31
N ARG A 248 15.36 -34.34 -23.33
CA ARG A 248 15.77 -33.80 -22.05
C ARG A 248 15.28 -34.65 -20.88
N MET A 249 16.08 -34.70 -19.81
CA MET A 249 15.80 -35.45 -18.61
C MET A 249 16.16 -34.64 -17.37
N TYR A 250 15.22 -34.56 -16.43
CA TYR A 250 15.34 -33.80 -15.20
C TYR A 250 15.15 -34.71 -13.99
N PRO A 251 16.06 -34.71 -13.00
CA PRO A 251 15.88 -35.47 -11.78
C PRO A 251 14.80 -34.84 -10.89
N VAL A 252 13.82 -35.63 -10.43
CA VAL A 252 12.82 -35.26 -9.44
C VAL A 252 13.24 -35.74 -8.06
N LYS A 253 13.73 -36.99 -7.99
CA LYS A 253 14.26 -37.58 -6.77
C LYS A 253 15.50 -38.40 -7.11
N LEU A 254 16.55 -38.21 -6.35
CA LEU A 254 17.78 -39.01 -6.44
C LEU A 254 17.99 -39.72 -5.09
N SER A 255 18.28 -41.00 -5.13
CA SER A 255 18.68 -41.75 -3.94
C SER A 255 20.03 -41.25 -3.44
N GLU A 256 20.23 -41.21 -2.15
CA GLU A 256 21.52 -40.88 -1.52
C GLU A 256 22.60 -41.94 -1.75
N ASN A 257 22.25 -43.05 -2.39
CA ASN A 257 23.17 -44.14 -2.67
C ASN A 257 24.16 -43.80 -3.79
N THR A 258 25.31 -44.45 -3.76
CA THR A 258 26.53 -44.24 -4.48
C THR A 258 26.38 -44.00 -6.01
N ASN A 259 25.35 -44.54 -6.65
CA ASN A 259 25.07 -44.34 -8.06
C ASN A 259 24.60 -42.93 -8.42
N ALA A 260 23.86 -42.26 -7.49
CA ALA A 260 23.46 -40.87 -7.67
C ALA A 260 24.67 -39.92 -7.53
N ILE A 261 25.64 -40.28 -6.70
CA ILE A 261 26.88 -39.50 -6.50
C ILE A 261 27.77 -39.58 -7.73
N LEU A 262 27.95 -40.75 -8.30
CA LEU A 262 28.76 -40.97 -9.53
C LEU A 262 28.16 -40.24 -10.75
N VAL A 263 26.84 -40.23 -10.86
CA VAL A 263 26.12 -39.49 -11.89
C VAL A 263 26.19 -37.96 -11.65
N LYS A 264 26.21 -37.51 -10.39
CA LYS A 264 26.28 -36.11 -10.03
C LYS A 264 27.66 -35.51 -10.24
N GLU A 265 28.71 -36.26 -9.98
CA GLU A 265 30.11 -35.79 -10.13
C GLU A 265 30.60 -35.72 -11.56
N GLN A 266 30.11 -36.58 -12.47
CA GLN A 266 30.59 -36.65 -13.85
C GLN A 266 29.77 -35.83 -14.86
N LEU A 267 28.53 -35.46 -14.57
CA LEU A 267 27.60 -34.85 -15.53
C LEU A 267 27.05 -33.46 -15.16
N GLY A 268 27.46 -32.86 -14.03
CA GLY A 268 26.95 -31.54 -13.62
C GLY A 268 25.40 -31.48 -13.43
N CYS A 269 24.87 -30.51 -12.72
CA CYS A 269 23.57 -30.65 -12.04
C CYS A 269 22.28 -30.28 -12.79
N GLU A 270 22.21 -29.93 -14.10
CA GLU A 270 20.96 -29.24 -14.46
C GLU A 270 20.13 -29.80 -15.62
N CYS A 271 20.60 -30.21 -16.68
CA CYS A 271 19.78 -30.77 -17.77
C CYS A 271 20.62 -31.65 -18.67
N HIS A 272 20.20 -32.87 -18.86
CA HIS A 272 20.95 -33.79 -19.68
C HIS A 272 20.10 -34.30 -20.83
N SER A 273 20.78 -34.64 -21.97
CA SER A 273 20.17 -35.39 -23.01
C SER A 273 19.69 -36.72 -22.45
N TYR A 274 18.43 -37.05 -22.69
CA TYR A 274 17.83 -38.33 -22.32
C TYR A 274 18.61 -39.48 -22.98
N SER A 275 18.85 -39.37 -24.30
CA SER A 275 19.52 -40.39 -25.10
C SER A 275 20.94 -40.66 -24.64
N GLU A 276 21.72 -39.62 -24.34
CA GLU A 276 23.09 -39.76 -23.83
C GLU A 276 23.11 -40.44 -22.46
N ARG A 277 22.16 -40.08 -21.59
CA ARG A 277 22.10 -40.64 -20.25
C ARG A 277 21.66 -42.09 -20.23
N ILE A 278 20.69 -42.47 -21.07
CA ILE A 278 20.30 -43.87 -21.24
C ILE A 278 21.44 -44.71 -21.77
N ARG A 279 22.21 -44.20 -22.76
CA ARG A 279 23.39 -44.87 -23.29
C ARG A 279 24.50 -45.03 -22.26
N TYR A 280 24.81 -43.96 -21.51
CA TYR A 280 25.75 -44.00 -20.39
C TYR A 280 25.36 -45.04 -19.35
N TYR A 281 24.06 -45.04 -18.95
CA TYR A 281 23.54 -46.00 -17.98
C TYR A 281 23.67 -47.45 -18.47
N TYR A 282 23.38 -47.68 -19.74
CA TYR A 282 23.56 -49.00 -20.37
C TYR A 282 25.02 -49.44 -20.37
N ASP A 283 25.93 -48.58 -20.75
CA ASP A 283 27.36 -48.93 -20.92
C ASP A 283 28.03 -49.24 -19.58
N TYR A 284 27.67 -48.57 -18.51
CA TYR A 284 28.36 -48.64 -17.23
C TYR A 284 27.59 -49.44 -16.13
N PHE A 285 26.30 -49.55 -16.23
CA PHE A 285 25.51 -50.14 -15.15
C PHE A 285 24.69 -51.37 -15.53
N VAL A 286 24.35 -51.55 -16.78
CA VAL A 286 23.50 -52.67 -17.23
C VAL A 286 24.33 -53.91 -17.57
N VAL A 287 23.92 -55.09 -17.09
CA VAL A 287 24.48 -56.39 -17.52
C VAL A 287 23.88 -56.71 -18.89
N LYS A 288 24.69 -56.50 -19.94
CA LYS A 288 24.25 -56.49 -21.34
C LYS A 288 23.59 -57.83 -21.77
N GLU A 289 24.03 -58.96 -21.22
CA GLU A 289 23.43 -60.27 -21.48
C GLU A 289 21.99 -60.37 -20.90
N SER A 290 21.64 -59.57 -19.92
CA SER A 290 20.29 -59.58 -19.31
C SER A 290 19.32 -58.65 -20.01
N ALA A 291 19.81 -57.77 -20.84
CA ALA A 291 19.01 -56.73 -21.47
C ALA A 291 19.57 -56.36 -22.86
N PRO A 292 19.60 -57.31 -23.82
CA PRO A 292 20.20 -57.07 -25.16
C PRO A 292 19.45 -56.01 -25.96
N ASP A 293 18.16 -55.81 -25.71
CA ASP A 293 17.27 -54.86 -26.38
C ASP A 293 17.02 -53.57 -25.59
N PHE A 294 17.82 -53.31 -24.53
CA PHE A 294 17.67 -52.17 -23.66
C PHE A 294 17.68 -50.83 -24.39
N LEU A 295 18.66 -50.59 -25.22
CA LEU A 295 18.81 -49.33 -25.95
C LEU A 295 17.68 -49.11 -26.96
N GLU A 296 17.17 -50.16 -27.58
CA GLU A 296 16.06 -50.10 -28.49
C GLU A 296 14.77 -49.73 -27.74
N LYS A 297 14.46 -50.45 -26.67
CA LYS A 297 13.24 -50.26 -25.87
C LYS A 297 13.23 -48.99 -25.03
N MET A 298 14.41 -48.47 -24.70
CA MET A 298 14.56 -47.19 -23.99
C MET A 298 14.78 -46.01 -24.96
N SER A 299 14.71 -46.23 -26.28
CA SER A 299 14.74 -45.11 -27.22
C SER A 299 13.49 -44.23 -27.12
N ALA A 300 13.66 -42.93 -27.39
CA ALA A 300 12.53 -41.98 -27.33
C ALA A 300 11.41 -42.37 -28.31
N ASP A 301 11.79 -42.83 -29.53
CA ASP A 301 10.81 -43.21 -30.55
C ASP A 301 9.99 -44.44 -30.11
N TYR A 302 10.65 -45.49 -29.62
CA TYR A 302 9.95 -46.67 -29.12
C TYR A 302 9.04 -46.36 -27.93
N LEU A 303 9.48 -45.55 -26.99
CA LEU A 303 8.70 -45.18 -25.84
C LEU A 303 7.48 -44.31 -26.19
N MET A 304 7.64 -43.38 -27.11
CA MET A 304 6.53 -42.56 -27.58
C MET A 304 5.50 -43.41 -28.31
N GLU A 305 5.91 -44.32 -29.18
CA GLU A 305 5.00 -45.22 -29.88
C GLU A 305 4.29 -46.18 -28.92
N TYR A 306 5.02 -46.80 -27.97
CA TYR A 306 4.47 -47.74 -27.00
C TYR A 306 3.46 -47.05 -26.06
N LEU A 307 3.84 -45.88 -25.49
CA LEU A 307 2.99 -45.14 -24.55
C LEU A 307 1.80 -44.43 -25.21
N ALA A 308 1.74 -44.30 -26.53
CA ALA A 308 0.57 -43.85 -27.27
C ALA A 308 -0.65 -44.82 -27.10
N TYR A 309 -0.35 -46.09 -26.82
CA TYR A 309 -1.36 -47.16 -26.72
C TYR A 309 -1.38 -47.80 -25.32
N HIS A 310 -0.47 -47.49 -24.44
CA HIS A 310 -0.34 -48.08 -23.10
C HIS A 310 -0.06 -47.01 -22.04
N ASP A 311 -0.72 -47.12 -20.89
CA ASP A 311 -0.57 -46.15 -19.80
C ASP A 311 0.80 -46.22 -19.09
N ARG A 312 1.47 -47.36 -19.24
CA ARG A 312 2.74 -47.65 -18.53
C ARG A 312 3.64 -48.56 -19.30
N PHE A 313 4.92 -48.22 -19.30
CA PHE A 313 6.02 -49.08 -19.75
C PHE A 313 6.84 -49.56 -18.55
N ALA A 314 7.21 -50.87 -18.53
CA ALA A 314 8.06 -51.43 -17.51
C ALA A 314 9.09 -52.35 -18.13
N TYR A 315 10.37 -52.22 -17.72
CA TYR A 315 11.47 -52.99 -18.23
C TYR A 315 12.39 -53.44 -17.11
N ARG A 316 12.68 -54.77 -17.00
CA ARG A 316 13.52 -55.35 -15.95
C ARG A 316 14.87 -55.77 -16.50
N PHE A 317 15.92 -55.50 -15.75
CA PHE A 317 17.28 -55.82 -16.11
C PHE A 317 18.15 -56.06 -14.87
N ARG A 318 19.35 -56.61 -15.08
CA ARG A 318 20.35 -56.76 -14.01
C ARG A 318 21.35 -55.61 -14.07
N CYS A 319 21.71 -55.08 -12.89
CA CYS A 319 22.73 -54.04 -12.73
C CYS A 319 24.07 -54.61 -12.32
N LEU A 320 25.13 -54.02 -12.85
CA LEU A 320 26.52 -54.25 -12.43
C LEU A 320 26.74 -53.54 -11.13
N ALA A 321 26.89 -54.32 -10.02
CA ALA A 321 27.24 -53.86 -8.68
C ALA A 321 26.32 -52.76 -8.08
N SER A 322 25.41 -53.17 -7.24
CA SER A 322 24.78 -52.24 -6.27
C SER A 322 25.46 -52.47 -4.89
N PRO A 323 25.78 -51.38 -4.14
CA PRO A 323 26.29 -51.50 -2.78
C PRO A 323 25.31 -52.24 -1.84
N ALA A 324 24.03 -52.30 -2.19
CA ALA A 324 22.96 -52.98 -1.43
C ALA A 324 22.79 -54.46 -1.84
N GLY A 325 23.61 -55.00 -2.73
CA GLY A 325 23.51 -56.42 -3.16
C GLY A 325 22.31 -56.75 -4.06
N GLN A 326 21.50 -55.78 -4.47
CA GLN A 326 20.40 -55.98 -5.38
C GLN A 326 20.93 -56.15 -6.80
N LYS A 327 20.58 -57.23 -7.46
CA LYS A 327 21.02 -57.57 -8.81
C LYS A 327 19.98 -57.23 -9.89
N HIS A 328 18.76 -56.92 -9.54
CA HIS A 328 17.67 -56.67 -10.46
C HIS A 328 17.08 -55.30 -10.25
N PHE A 329 16.85 -54.60 -11.33
CA PHE A 329 16.18 -53.28 -11.35
C PHE A 329 15.03 -53.34 -12.35
N GLU A 330 14.04 -52.46 -12.11
CA GLU A 330 12.94 -52.23 -13.01
C GLU A 330 12.85 -50.71 -13.29
N VAL A 331 12.85 -50.36 -14.55
CA VAL A 331 12.48 -49.01 -15.00
C VAL A 331 10.99 -49.00 -15.28
N GLN A 332 10.31 -48.02 -14.77
CA GLN A 332 8.88 -47.77 -15.04
C GLN A 332 8.72 -46.37 -15.62
N LEU A 333 7.99 -46.27 -16.72
CA LEU A 333 7.70 -45.01 -17.40
C LEU A 333 6.17 -44.90 -17.59
N SER A 334 5.64 -43.72 -17.38
CA SER A 334 4.23 -43.39 -17.64
C SER A 334 4.14 -41.97 -18.22
N LEU A 335 3.11 -41.70 -19.02
CA LEU A 335 2.83 -40.37 -19.52
C LEU A 335 2.32 -39.49 -18.37
N ILE A 336 2.88 -38.28 -18.26
CA ILE A 336 2.33 -37.21 -17.47
C ILE A 336 1.68 -36.23 -18.43
N HIS A 337 0.37 -36.12 -18.39
CA HIS A 337 -0.34 -35.07 -19.11
C HIS A 337 -0.23 -33.79 -18.30
N ILE A 338 0.52 -32.83 -18.79
CA ILE A 338 0.58 -31.46 -18.27
C ILE A 338 -0.34 -30.58 -19.10
#